data_5d7731f63470eaf7f4c7eeacc0ab64d6
#
_entry.id   5d7731f63470eaf7f4c7eeacc0ab64d6
#
_cell.length_a   1.000
_cell.length_b   1.000
_cell.length_c   1.000
_cell.angle_alpha   90.00
_cell.angle_beta   90.00
_cell.angle_gamma   90.00
#
_symmetry.space_group_name_H-M   'P 1'
#
loop_
_entity.id
_entity.type
_entity.pdbx_description
1 polymer ?
#
loop_
_entity_poly.entity_id
_entity_poly.type
_entity_poly.pdbx_seq_one_letter_code
_entity_poly.pdbx_strand_id
1 'polypeptide(L)'
;DGTVMRGPQIAAFAEKHKLTRVSVADLIAYREAREKLVERVAEFPVASPIGTLQGYAYVTPFEPQHHMAFVHGKIGDGRNVPARLHRADVIGDVFGGAKIVNATLARFKTEGRGVLVYLRDGTAGVPVTSIPRDGDQGSDAVRVRQWREIGLGAQILKDLGISSIRLLASTKHTYVGLAGFGIEIVSTEAIEG
;
A
#
# COMPACT_ATOMS: atom_id res chain seq x y z
N ASP A 1 5.89 32.99 27.52
CA ASP A 1 6.76 33.74 26.62
C ASP A 1 6.15 33.92 25.22
N GLY A 2 4.99 33.33 24.93
CA GLY A 2 4.30 33.43 23.65
C GLY A 2 4.89 32.55 22.52
N THR A 3 5.87 31.70 22.82
CA THR A 3 6.42 30.76 21.84
C THR A 3 5.61 29.46 21.77
N VAL A 4 5.57 28.83 20.59
CA VAL A 4 4.87 27.55 20.37
C VAL A 4 5.81 26.40 20.72
N MET A 5 5.37 25.52 21.60
CA MET A 5 6.11 24.27 21.91
C MET A 5 6.19 23.36 20.70
N ARG A 6 7.34 22.71 20.52
CA ARG A 6 7.57 21.75 19.42
C ARG A 6 8.23 20.47 19.93
N GLY A 7 7.94 19.36 19.26
CA GLY A 7 8.61 18.07 19.46
C GLY A 7 8.86 17.68 20.91
N PRO A 8 10.14 17.70 21.36
CA PRO A 8 10.51 17.26 22.70
C PRO A 8 9.85 18.07 23.85
N GLN A 9 9.58 19.37 23.63
CA GLN A 9 8.93 20.21 24.61
C GLN A 9 7.47 19.79 24.85
N ILE A 10 6.75 19.41 23.79
CA ILE A 10 5.38 18.88 23.89
C ILE A 10 5.39 17.55 24.66
N ALA A 11 6.37 16.67 24.40
CA ALA A 11 6.52 15.41 25.10
C ALA A 11 6.73 15.63 26.61
N ALA A 12 7.68 16.48 26.98
CA ALA A 12 7.97 16.82 28.38
C ALA A 12 6.76 17.48 29.10
N PHE A 13 6.04 18.35 28.39
CA PHE A 13 4.83 18.99 28.93
C PHE A 13 3.72 17.94 29.18
N ALA A 14 3.47 17.05 28.23
CA ALA A 14 2.47 16.01 28.37
C ALA A 14 2.79 15.06 29.53
N GLU A 15 4.06 14.67 29.69
CA GLU A 15 4.54 13.83 30.79
C GLU A 15 4.36 14.54 32.14
N LYS A 16 4.82 15.81 32.25
CA LYS A 16 4.70 16.62 33.46
C LYS A 16 3.25 16.76 33.94
N HIS A 17 2.32 16.91 33.00
CA HIS A 17 0.90 17.12 33.30
C HIS A 17 0.06 15.85 33.18
N LYS A 18 0.68 14.67 32.99
CA LYS A 18 0.01 13.36 32.84
C LYS A 18 -1.06 13.37 31.73
N LEU A 19 -0.79 14.06 30.63
CA LEU A 19 -1.68 14.14 29.48
C LEU A 19 -1.34 13.06 28.46
N THR A 20 -2.37 12.46 27.90
CA THR A 20 -2.18 11.54 26.76
C THR A 20 -1.79 12.35 25.52
N ARG A 21 -0.68 11.96 24.90
CA ARG A 21 -0.23 12.55 23.65
C ARG A 21 -0.66 11.69 22.48
N VAL A 22 -1.32 12.31 21.50
CA VAL A 22 -1.72 11.67 20.24
C VAL A 22 -1.17 12.52 19.10
N SER A 23 -0.51 11.92 18.15
CA SER A 23 -0.10 12.59 16.92
C SER A 23 -1.20 12.53 15.86
N VAL A 24 -1.15 13.43 14.88
CA VAL A 24 -2.02 13.35 13.69
C VAL A 24 -1.80 12.03 12.95
N ALA A 25 -0.57 11.53 12.91
CA ALA A 25 -0.26 10.24 12.32
C ALA A 25 -0.93 9.08 13.05
N ASP A 26 -0.97 9.09 14.39
CA ASP A 26 -1.68 8.08 15.18
C ASP A 26 -3.20 8.13 14.91
N LEU A 27 -3.75 9.33 14.76
CA LEU A 27 -5.17 9.50 14.44
C LEU A 27 -5.51 8.99 13.04
N ILE A 28 -4.65 9.29 12.05
CA ILE A 28 -4.80 8.76 10.69
C ILE A 28 -4.74 7.23 10.72
N ALA A 29 -3.73 6.64 11.34
CA ALA A 29 -3.58 5.20 11.45
C ALA A 29 -4.78 4.54 12.16
N TYR A 30 -5.28 5.17 13.22
CA TYR A 30 -6.47 4.69 13.93
C TYR A 30 -7.72 4.70 13.05
N ARG A 31 -7.93 5.76 12.26
CA ARG A 31 -9.05 5.86 11.32
C ARG A 31 -8.92 4.85 10.19
N GLU A 32 -7.74 4.76 9.58
CA GLU A 32 -7.47 3.81 8.48
C GLU A 32 -7.70 2.35 8.90
N ALA A 33 -7.37 2.00 10.14
CA ALA A 33 -7.60 0.65 10.66
C ALA A 33 -9.08 0.32 10.93
N ARG A 34 -9.93 1.32 11.13
CA ARG A 34 -11.33 1.14 11.58
C ARG A 34 -12.38 1.62 10.60
N GLU A 35 -12.04 2.58 9.76
CA GLU A 35 -12.94 3.12 8.75
C GLU A 35 -12.68 2.46 7.39
N LYS A 36 -13.73 2.15 6.67
CA LYS A 36 -13.59 1.73 5.26
C LYS A 36 -13.32 2.97 4.42
N LEU A 37 -12.04 3.20 4.12
CA LEU A 37 -11.58 4.36 3.35
C LEU A 37 -11.47 4.10 1.85
N VAL A 38 -11.70 2.87 1.41
CA VAL A 38 -11.69 2.51 -0.01
C VAL A 38 -13.11 2.16 -0.45
N GLU A 39 -13.52 2.72 -1.57
CA GLU A 39 -14.78 2.41 -2.23
C GLU A 39 -14.50 1.78 -3.58
N ARG A 40 -15.07 0.60 -3.83
CA ARG A 40 -15.02 -0.05 -5.13
C ARG A 40 -15.99 0.65 -6.07
N VAL A 41 -15.49 1.20 -7.16
CA VAL A 41 -16.28 1.99 -8.11
C VAL A 41 -16.44 1.32 -9.47
N ALA A 42 -15.61 0.33 -9.81
CA ALA A 42 -15.73 -0.41 -11.05
C ALA A 42 -15.16 -1.82 -10.96
N GLU A 43 -15.73 -2.70 -11.81
CA GLU A 43 -15.24 -4.05 -12.08
C GLU A 43 -15.18 -4.27 -13.58
N PHE A 44 -14.08 -4.82 -14.07
CA PHE A 44 -13.87 -4.97 -15.52
C PHE A 44 -12.86 -6.09 -15.81
N PRO A 45 -13.01 -6.80 -16.95
CA PRO A 45 -12.01 -7.75 -17.39
C PRO A 45 -10.79 -7.04 -17.98
N VAL A 46 -9.60 -7.62 -17.76
CA VAL A 46 -8.34 -7.10 -18.29
C VAL A 46 -7.58 -8.21 -19.00
N ALA A 47 -7.25 -7.98 -20.27
CA ALA A 47 -6.37 -8.88 -20.99
C ALA A 47 -4.94 -8.76 -20.46
N SER A 48 -4.29 -9.88 -20.21
CA SER A 48 -2.91 -9.94 -19.72
C SER A 48 -2.10 -11.06 -20.38
N PRO A 49 -0.77 -11.07 -20.24
CA PRO A 49 0.06 -12.16 -20.76
C PRO A 49 -0.27 -13.56 -20.20
N ILE A 50 -0.99 -13.62 -19.08
CA ILE A 50 -1.38 -14.88 -18.45
C ILE A 50 -2.86 -15.25 -18.65
N GLY A 51 -3.57 -14.51 -19.48
CA GLY A 51 -5.01 -14.63 -19.72
C GLY A 51 -5.78 -13.47 -19.12
N THR A 52 -7.10 -13.61 -19.03
CA THR A 52 -7.96 -12.58 -18.49
C THR A 52 -7.83 -12.48 -16.97
N LEU A 53 -7.61 -11.27 -16.47
CA LEU A 53 -7.69 -10.91 -15.05
C LEU A 53 -9.02 -10.22 -14.78
N GLN A 54 -9.51 -10.33 -13.56
CA GLN A 54 -10.59 -9.48 -13.07
C GLN A 54 -10.00 -8.23 -12.45
N GLY A 55 -10.27 -7.08 -13.05
CA GLY A 55 -9.87 -5.77 -12.57
C GLY A 55 -10.93 -5.15 -11.67
N TYR A 56 -10.48 -4.42 -10.66
CA TYR A 56 -11.29 -3.64 -9.73
C TYR A 56 -10.69 -2.25 -9.59
N ALA A 57 -11.50 -1.21 -9.64
CA ALA A 57 -11.07 0.16 -9.37
C ALA A 57 -11.61 0.64 -8.04
N TYR A 58 -10.76 1.36 -7.31
CA TYR A 58 -11.03 1.88 -5.98
C TYR A 58 -10.72 3.37 -5.92
N VAL A 59 -11.54 4.11 -5.21
CA VAL A 59 -11.33 5.51 -4.86
C VAL A 59 -11.18 5.68 -3.35
N THR A 60 -10.57 6.78 -2.95
CA THR A 60 -10.49 7.21 -1.55
C THR A 60 -11.08 8.61 -1.43
N PRO A 61 -11.63 9.00 -0.26
CA PRO A 61 -12.19 10.34 -0.07
C PRO A 61 -11.15 11.48 -0.16
N PHE A 62 -9.87 11.13 -0.08
CA PHE A 62 -8.79 12.12 0.09
C PHE A 62 -7.94 12.32 -1.17
N GLU A 63 -8.09 11.46 -2.17
CA GLU A 63 -7.28 11.48 -3.39
C GLU A 63 -8.14 11.23 -4.63
N PRO A 64 -7.95 12.02 -5.69
CA PRO A 64 -8.69 11.82 -6.95
C PRO A 64 -8.21 10.62 -7.76
N GLN A 65 -7.06 10.02 -7.39
CA GLN A 65 -6.50 8.89 -8.11
C GLN A 65 -7.24 7.60 -7.81
N HIS A 66 -7.52 6.84 -8.87
CA HIS A 66 -8.04 5.48 -8.70
C HIS A 66 -6.88 4.50 -8.45
N HIS A 67 -7.00 3.71 -7.39
CA HIS A 67 -6.18 2.53 -7.19
C HIS A 67 -6.83 1.34 -7.87
N MET A 68 -6.06 0.32 -8.20
CA MET A 68 -6.59 -0.84 -8.90
C MET A 68 -6.14 -2.14 -8.22
N ALA A 69 -6.97 -3.17 -8.36
CA ALA A 69 -6.56 -4.53 -8.04
C ALA A 69 -6.85 -5.43 -9.23
N PHE A 70 -5.94 -6.35 -9.52
CA PHE A 70 -6.05 -7.33 -10.59
C PHE A 70 -5.98 -8.73 -10.00
N VAL A 71 -7.04 -9.48 -10.19
CA VAL A 71 -7.19 -10.83 -9.64
C VAL A 71 -7.05 -11.86 -10.75
N HIS A 72 -6.17 -12.83 -10.54
CA HIS A 72 -6.06 -14.03 -11.35
C HIS A 72 -6.71 -15.21 -10.63
N GLY A 73 -7.54 -15.96 -11.33
CA GLY A 73 -8.19 -17.14 -10.78
C GLY A 73 -9.21 -16.84 -9.68
N LYS A 74 -9.53 -17.85 -8.88
CA LYS A 74 -10.45 -17.73 -7.75
C LYS A 74 -9.67 -17.53 -6.45
N ILE A 75 -10.00 -16.51 -5.69
CA ILE A 75 -9.36 -16.23 -4.39
C ILE A 75 -9.64 -17.35 -3.38
N GLY A 76 -10.80 -18.01 -3.50
CA GLY A 76 -11.20 -19.09 -2.60
C GLY A 76 -11.64 -18.57 -1.24
N ASP A 77 -11.07 -19.15 -0.17
CA ASP A 77 -11.37 -18.76 1.21
C ASP A 77 -10.65 -17.49 1.71
N GLY A 78 -9.92 -16.82 0.83
CA GLY A 78 -9.18 -15.61 1.15
C GLY A 78 -7.92 -15.82 1.98
N ARG A 79 -7.47 -17.06 2.14
CA ARG A 79 -6.29 -17.39 2.94
C ARG A 79 -5.09 -17.75 2.07
N ASN A 80 -3.91 -17.38 2.57
CA ASN A 80 -2.63 -17.72 1.96
C ASN A 80 -2.56 -17.38 0.45
N VAL A 81 -3.13 -16.22 0.09
CA VAL A 81 -3.23 -15.76 -1.29
C VAL A 81 -1.90 -15.12 -1.71
N PRO A 82 -1.31 -15.52 -2.86
CA PRO A 82 -0.16 -14.79 -3.39
C PRO A 82 -0.60 -13.36 -3.73
N ALA A 83 0.03 -12.38 -3.13
CA ALA A 83 -0.34 -10.99 -3.31
C ALA A 83 0.88 -10.08 -3.46
N ARG A 84 0.77 -9.09 -4.32
CA ARG A 84 1.74 -8.02 -4.45
C ARG A 84 1.07 -6.68 -4.26
N LEU A 85 1.65 -5.86 -3.38
CA LEU A 85 1.38 -4.43 -3.33
C LEU A 85 2.40 -3.74 -4.24
N HIS A 86 1.96 -3.30 -5.40
CA HIS A 86 2.79 -2.66 -6.41
C HIS A 86 2.49 -1.17 -6.45
N ARG A 87 3.50 -0.38 -6.26
CA ARG A 87 3.40 1.06 -6.47
C ARG A 87 3.58 1.37 -7.94
N ALA A 88 2.68 2.14 -8.52
CA ALA A 88 2.75 2.55 -9.91
C ALA A 88 4.12 3.19 -10.23
N ASP A 89 4.81 2.61 -11.18
CA ASP A 89 6.07 3.09 -11.70
C ASP A 89 5.97 3.19 -13.22
N VAL A 90 5.59 4.36 -13.72
CA VAL A 90 5.39 4.58 -15.17
C VAL A 90 6.66 4.26 -15.95
N ILE A 91 7.82 4.56 -15.41
CA ILE A 91 9.09 4.29 -16.10
C ILE A 91 9.33 2.78 -16.18
N GLY A 92 9.25 2.07 -15.06
CA GLY A 92 9.45 0.62 -15.01
C GLY A 92 8.34 -0.17 -15.69
N ASP A 93 7.09 0.24 -15.45
CA ASP A 93 5.91 -0.52 -15.89
C ASP A 93 5.58 -0.32 -17.37
N VAL A 94 5.86 0.86 -17.94
CA VAL A 94 5.55 1.15 -19.34
C VAL A 94 6.80 1.07 -20.22
N PHE A 95 7.87 1.74 -19.81
CA PHE A 95 9.09 1.84 -20.63
C PHE A 95 10.16 0.81 -20.25
N GLY A 96 10.17 0.34 -19.01
CA GLY A 96 11.09 -0.69 -18.50
C GLY A 96 10.66 -2.14 -18.79
N GLY A 97 9.59 -2.34 -19.56
CA GLY A 97 9.09 -3.67 -19.94
C GLY A 97 8.32 -4.39 -18.83
N ALA A 98 7.88 -3.66 -17.81
CA ALA A 98 7.05 -4.18 -16.70
C ALA A 98 7.60 -5.47 -16.06
N LYS A 99 8.92 -5.60 -15.94
CA LYS A 99 9.57 -6.85 -15.51
C LYS A 99 9.00 -7.42 -14.21
N ILE A 100 8.88 -6.57 -13.20
CA ILE A 100 8.35 -6.97 -11.88
C ILE A 100 6.87 -7.37 -11.97
N VAL A 101 6.05 -6.63 -12.72
CA VAL A 101 4.64 -6.96 -12.93
C VAL A 101 4.52 -8.30 -13.67
N ASN A 102 5.30 -8.48 -14.73
CA ASN A 102 5.31 -9.72 -15.51
C ASN A 102 5.76 -10.94 -14.68
N ALA A 103 6.80 -10.80 -13.86
CA ALA A 103 7.25 -11.85 -12.94
C ALA A 103 6.16 -12.19 -11.91
N THR A 104 5.47 -11.19 -11.39
CA THR A 104 4.33 -11.36 -10.48
C THR A 104 3.19 -12.14 -11.15
N LEU A 105 2.82 -11.74 -12.38
CA LEU A 105 1.77 -12.41 -13.14
C LEU A 105 2.16 -13.86 -13.48
N ALA A 106 3.41 -14.11 -13.87
CA ALA A 106 3.91 -15.47 -14.11
C ALA A 106 3.77 -16.35 -12.86
N ARG A 107 4.07 -15.81 -11.68
CA ARG A 107 3.86 -16.50 -10.40
C ARG A 107 2.39 -16.83 -10.17
N PHE A 108 1.47 -15.90 -10.42
CA PHE A 108 0.04 -16.14 -10.31
C PHE A 108 -0.45 -17.22 -11.26
N LYS A 109 0.07 -17.24 -12.50
CA LYS A 109 -0.23 -18.29 -13.48
C LYS A 109 0.15 -19.68 -12.98
N THR A 110 1.37 -19.80 -12.41
CA THR A 110 1.87 -21.06 -11.87
C THR A 110 1.02 -21.57 -10.70
N GLU A 111 0.55 -20.64 -9.85
CA GLU A 111 -0.24 -20.99 -8.67
C GLU A 111 -1.75 -21.06 -8.92
N GLY A 112 -2.20 -20.66 -10.12
CA GLY A 112 -3.61 -20.64 -10.50
C GLY A 112 -4.44 -19.56 -9.83
N ARG A 113 -3.84 -18.72 -8.96
CA ARG A 113 -4.49 -17.59 -8.31
C ARG A 113 -3.50 -16.53 -7.86
N GLY A 114 -3.97 -15.31 -7.68
CA GLY A 114 -3.17 -14.23 -7.10
C GLY A 114 -3.80 -12.87 -7.24
N VAL A 115 -3.31 -11.91 -6.49
CA VAL A 115 -3.80 -10.53 -6.49
C VAL A 115 -2.65 -9.53 -6.58
N LEU A 116 -2.69 -8.69 -7.59
CA LEU A 116 -1.83 -7.53 -7.75
C LEU A 116 -2.62 -6.28 -7.35
N VAL A 117 -2.30 -5.66 -6.24
CA VAL A 117 -2.84 -4.34 -5.86
C VAL A 117 -1.91 -3.28 -6.44
N TYR A 118 -2.43 -2.49 -7.37
CA TYR A 118 -1.70 -1.46 -8.08
C TYR A 118 -2.04 -0.09 -7.49
N LEU A 119 -1.15 0.40 -6.64
CA LEU A 119 -1.32 1.64 -5.91
C LEU A 119 -0.78 2.81 -6.73
N ARG A 120 -1.62 3.80 -6.99
CA ARG A 120 -1.25 5.01 -7.72
C ARG A 120 -1.08 6.14 -6.73
N ASP A 121 0.11 6.71 -6.68
CA ASP A 121 0.36 7.96 -5.99
C ASP A 121 0.41 9.13 -6.99
N GLY A 122 0.42 10.35 -6.48
CA GLY A 122 0.46 11.54 -7.32
C GLY A 122 1.74 11.68 -8.15
N THR A 123 2.77 10.91 -7.84
CA THR A 123 4.07 10.95 -8.55
C THR A 123 4.15 9.96 -9.69
N ALA A 124 3.29 8.94 -9.69
CA ALA A 124 3.25 7.85 -10.68
C ALA A 124 4.64 7.22 -10.95
N GLY A 125 5.49 7.13 -9.92
CA GLY A 125 6.85 6.58 -10.05
C GLY A 125 7.87 7.51 -10.70
N VAL A 126 7.50 8.75 -11.02
CA VAL A 126 8.49 9.72 -11.50
C VAL A 126 9.49 10.00 -10.38
N PRO A 127 10.79 9.78 -10.61
CA PRO A 127 11.80 10.09 -9.62
C PRO A 127 11.74 11.58 -9.25
N VAL A 128 11.31 11.88 -8.05
CA VAL A 128 11.34 13.24 -7.49
C VAL A 128 12.75 13.53 -6.98
N THR A 129 13.76 12.96 -7.67
CA THR A 129 15.14 13.23 -7.36
C THR A 129 15.47 14.60 -7.88
N SER A 130 15.88 15.43 -6.95
CA SER A 130 16.80 16.52 -7.19
C SER A 130 16.28 17.91 -7.55
N ILE A 131 15.10 18.28 -7.11
CA ILE A 131 14.95 19.67 -6.70
C ILE A 131 15.02 19.68 -5.18
N PRO A 132 16.14 20.06 -4.55
CA PRO A 132 16.20 20.24 -3.12
C PRO A 132 15.19 21.34 -2.78
N ARG A 133 14.07 20.97 -2.21
CA ARG A 133 13.21 21.92 -1.53
C ARG A 133 13.77 22.03 -0.12
N ASP A 134 14.31 23.17 0.19
CA ASP A 134 14.72 23.51 1.56
C ASP A 134 13.58 23.13 2.50
N GLY A 135 13.86 22.18 3.40
CA GLY A 135 13.08 21.95 4.61
C GLY A 135 12.27 20.66 4.72
N ASP A 136 12.16 19.76 3.72
CA ASP A 136 11.28 18.60 3.88
C ASP A 136 11.79 17.32 3.22
N GLN A 137 12.75 16.67 3.87
CA GLN A 137 13.13 15.29 3.61
C GLN A 137 13.33 14.53 4.95
N GLY A 138 12.47 14.79 5.91
CA GLY A 138 12.47 14.02 7.15
C GLY A 138 12.02 12.58 6.90
N SER A 139 12.71 11.62 7.53
CA SER A 139 12.34 10.20 7.57
C SER A 139 10.85 9.94 7.90
N ASP A 140 10.19 10.92 8.48
CA ASP A 140 8.80 10.86 8.88
C ASP A 140 7.81 11.00 7.70
N ALA A 141 8.08 11.89 6.74
CA ALA A 141 7.21 12.03 5.55
C ALA A 141 7.23 10.77 4.67
N VAL A 142 8.40 10.15 4.53
CA VAL A 142 8.55 8.86 3.82
C VAL A 142 7.81 7.75 4.56
N ARG A 143 7.92 7.70 5.88
CA ARG A 143 7.21 6.72 6.72
C ARG A 143 5.70 6.88 6.63
N VAL A 144 5.18 8.10 6.77
CA VAL A 144 3.74 8.38 6.66
C VAL A 144 3.19 7.94 5.30
N ARG A 145 3.93 8.20 4.21
CA ARG A 145 3.54 7.75 2.86
C ARG A 145 3.51 6.23 2.77
N GLN A 146 4.54 5.54 3.27
CA GLN A 146 4.58 4.08 3.30
C GLN A 146 3.42 3.47 4.10
N TRP A 147 3.12 4.01 5.28
CA TRP A 147 2.00 3.57 6.11
C TRP A 147 0.66 3.72 5.40
N ARG A 148 0.47 4.83 4.70
CA ARG A 148 -0.75 5.07 3.93
C ARG A 148 -0.92 4.07 2.78
N GLU A 149 0.14 3.80 2.02
CA GLU A 149 0.12 2.82 0.94
C GLU A 149 -0.19 1.41 1.46
N ILE A 150 0.40 1.03 2.59
CA ILE A 150 0.14 -0.25 3.25
C ILE A 150 -1.32 -0.32 3.71
N GLY A 151 -1.84 0.73 4.32
CA GLY A 151 -3.22 0.80 4.78
C GLY A 151 -4.23 0.67 3.64
N LEU A 152 -4.03 1.39 2.55
CA LEU A 152 -4.87 1.30 1.35
C LEU A 152 -4.81 -0.10 0.73
N GLY A 153 -3.60 -0.66 0.60
CA GLY A 153 -3.41 -2.01 0.09
C GLY A 153 -4.14 -3.06 0.93
N ALA A 154 -4.04 -2.95 2.25
CA ALA A 154 -4.74 -3.84 3.17
C ALA A 154 -6.26 -3.75 3.06
N GLN A 155 -6.81 -2.53 2.95
CA GLN A 155 -8.25 -2.34 2.80
C GLN A 155 -8.79 -2.87 1.47
N ILE A 156 -8.03 -2.72 0.38
CA ILE A 156 -8.36 -3.32 -0.92
C ILE A 156 -8.36 -4.84 -0.83
N LEU A 157 -7.33 -5.44 -0.22
CA LEU A 157 -7.26 -6.89 -0.01
C LEU A 157 -8.45 -7.39 0.82
N LYS A 158 -8.80 -6.66 1.87
CA LYS A 158 -9.94 -6.99 2.73
C LYS A 158 -11.28 -6.91 1.99
N ASP A 159 -11.47 -5.89 1.14
CA ASP A 159 -12.67 -5.74 0.30
C ASP A 159 -12.81 -6.89 -0.71
N LEU A 160 -11.68 -7.46 -1.15
CA LEU A 160 -11.64 -8.68 -1.99
C LEU A 160 -11.85 -9.98 -1.20
N GLY A 161 -12.11 -9.92 0.11
CA GLY A 161 -12.33 -11.08 0.97
C GLY A 161 -11.05 -11.81 1.38
N ILE A 162 -9.88 -11.16 1.29
CA ILE A 162 -8.59 -11.75 1.64
C ILE A 162 -8.29 -11.45 3.11
N SER A 163 -7.89 -12.47 3.87
CA SER A 163 -7.52 -12.39 5.27
C SER A 163 -6.04 -12.69 5.53
N SER A 164 -5.40 -13.49 4.67
CA SER A 164 -3.96 -13.73 4.76
C SER A 164 -3.30 -13.85 3.39
N ILE A 165 -2.04 -13.42 3.31
CA ILE A 165 -1.29 -13.36 2.06
C ILE A 165 0.11 -13.98 2.18
N ARG A 166 0.63 -14.46 1.06
CA ARG A 166 2.05 -14.58 0.80
C ARG A 166 2.48 -13.37 -0.01
N LEU A 167 3.24 -12.50 0.62
CA LEU A 167 3.60 -11.22 0.03
C LEU A 167 4.77 -11.39 -0.95
N LEU A 168 4.53 -11.03 -2.20
CA LEU A 168 5.56 -11.03 -3.25
C LEU A 168 6.24 -9.67 -3.29
N ALA A 169 7.52 -9.61 -2.91
CA ALA A 169 8.28 -8.37 -2.77
C ALA A 169 9.56 -8.36 -3.61
N SER A 170 9.90 -7.22 -4.19
CA SER A 170 11.17 -7.04 -4.95
C SER A 170 12.37 -6.77 -4.06
N THR A 171 12.15 -6.40 -2.81
CA THR A 171 13.18 -6.17 -1.78
C THR A 171 12.69 -6.74 -0.45
N LYS A 172 13.62 -7.19 0.40
CA LYS A 172 13.29 -7.66 1.75
C LYS A 172 12.93 -6.48 2.68
N HIS A 173 11.86 -5.76 2.35
CA HIS A 173 11.29 -4.80 3.28
C HIS A 173 10.30 -5.49 4.19
N THR A 174 10.44 -5.30 5.48
CA THR A 174 9.48 -5.80 6.46
C THR A 174 8.26 -4.89 6.43
N TYR A 175 7.19 -5.36 5.83
CA TYR A 175 5.89 -4.66 5.85
C TYR A 175 5.23 -4.86 7.22
N VAL A 176 5.71 -4.13 8.22
CA VAL A 176 5.25 -4.28 9.62
C VAL A 176 3.78 -3.83 9.83
N GLY A 177 3.18 -3.20 8.83
CA GLY A 177 1.89 -2.51 8.99
C GLY A 177 0.62 -3.31 8.64
N LEU A 178 0.70 -4.33 7.77
CA LEU A 178 -0.50 -5.03 7.27
C LEU A 178 -1.27 -5.76 8.37
N ALA A 179 -0.59 -6.30 9.38
CA ALA A 179 -1.23 -6.96 10.51
C ALA A 179 -2.14 -6.02 11.32
N GLY A 180 -1.77 -4.74 11.44
CA GLY A 180 -2.60 -3.71 12.09
C GLY A 180 -3.92 -3.43 11.36
N PHE A 181 -4.00 -3.77 10.07
CA PHE A 181 -5.21 -3.64 9.25
C PHE A 181 -6.00 -4.95 9.10
N GLY A 182 -5.60 -6.01 9.81
CA GLY A 182 -6.30 -7.30 9.81
C GLY A 182 -5.98 -8.18 8.60
N ILE A 183 -4.83 -7.97 7.95
CA ILE A 183 -4.26 -8.86 6.93
C ILE A 183 -3.01 -9.54 7.50
N GLU A 184 -3.05 -10.86 7.59
CA GLU A 184 -1.89 -11.66 8.02
C GLU A 184 -0.91 -11.86 6.87
N ILE A 185 0.39 -11.62 7.11
CA ILE A 185 1.46 -11.99 6.19
C ILE A 185 2.00 -13.35 6.63
N VAL A 186 1.64 -14.40 5.91
CA VAL A 186 2.11 -15.77 6.19
C VAL A 186 3.58 -15.92 5.83
N SER A 187 3.99 -15.36 4.70
CA SER A 187 5.38 -15.35 4.24
C SER A 187 5.66 -14.15 3.34
N THR A 188 6.93 -13.80 3.21
CA THR A 188 7.40 -12.84 2.21
C THR A 188 8.34 -13.58 1.25
N GLU A 189 8.01 -13.54 -0.03
CA GLU A 189 8.73 -14.22 -1.10
C GLU A 189 9.35 -13.20 -2.05
N ALA A 190 10.63 -13.38 -2.37
CA ALA A 190 11.30 -12.49 -3.31
C ALA A 190 10.78 -12.71 -4.74
N ILE A 191 10.57 -11.60 -5.46
CA ILE A 191 10.36 -11.60 -6.92
C ILE A 191 11.47 -10.79 -7.55
N GLU A 192 12.16 -11.42 -8.48
CA GLU A 192 13.17 -10.81 -9.33
C GLU A 192 12.55 -10.49 -10.69
N GLY A 193 12.83 -9.28 -11.21
CA GLY A 193 12.35 -8.81 -12.49
C GLY A 193 13.46 -8.39 -13.42
#